data_f0b45773ba0cca78bbf611d2031df564
#
_entry.id   f0b45773ba0cca78bbf611d2031df564
#
_cell.length_a   1.000
_cell.length_b   1.000
_cell.length_c   1.000
_cell.angle_alpha   90.00
_cell.angle_beta   90.00
_cell.angle_gamma   90.00
#
_symmetry.space_group_name_H-M   'P 1'
#
loop_
_entity.id
_entity.type
_entity.pdbx_description
1 polymer ?
#
loop_
_entity_poly.entity_id
_entity_poly.type
_entity_poly.pdbx_seq_one_letter_code
_entity_poly.pdbx_strand_id
1 'polypeptide(L)'
;MPQLTQVFSKKFLFGILFLLVGTLGFAQLNIPDKPSKETSVYDGANVLSTAENNALTQKLVRYADTTSTQIVIATIPTLNGEHIGTYAAEWAQAWGIGQDGKDNGFLILLAKKDRQIFIATGYGTEEFMTDATTKTIVDQVILPEFRSGSYYRGLDQGTTAIMQVMNGTFDANQSGRDLGFNPFPIIVVFIIFIVIIISIIKKNNGGGGGRGGRRNGADTLFDAIILSSLGRGMFGGGSSGGFGGSSGGSFGGGGFGGGFGGGGFGGGGAGGSW
;
A
#
# COMPACT_ATOMS: atom_id res chain seq x y z
N MET A 1 -44.77 -58.39 14.73
CA MET A 1 -44.74 -56.91 14.63
C MET A 1 -43.35 -56.23 14.80
N PRO A 2 -42.19 -56.89 14.74
CA PRO A 2 -40.91 -56.19 14.86
C PRO A 2 -40.31 -55.67 13.53
N GLN A 3 -40.85 -56.03 12.39
CA GLN A 3 -40.30 -55.67 11.11
C GLN A 3 -40.62 -54.24 10.62
N LEU A 4 -41.76 -53.66 11.06
CA LEU A 4 -42.16 -52.30 10.65
C LEU A 4 -41.31 -51.20 11.29
N THR A 5 -40.89 -51.37 12.51
CA THR A 5 -40.07 -50.38 13.26
C THR A 5 -38.67 -50.26 12.69
N GLN A 6 -38.06 -51.33 12.17
CA GLN A 6 -36.73 -51.27 11.52
C GLN A 6 -36.77 -50.57 10.16
N VAL A 7 -37.86 -50.72 9.40
CA VAL A 7 -37.99 -50.08 8.09
C VAL A 7 -38.24 -48.58 8.23
N PHE A 8 -38.98 -48.19 9.26
CA PHE A 8 -39.23 -46.77 9.56
C PHE A 8 -37.91 -46.07 10.00
N SER A 9 -37.12 -46.73 10.85
CA SER A 9 -35.83 -46.22 11.31
C SER A 9 -34.81 -46.03 10.15
N LYS A 10 -34.73 -46.97 9.22
CA LYS A 10 -33.81 -46.84 8.06
C LYS A 10 -34.24 -45.76 7.10
N LYS A 11 -35.53 -45.62 6.82
CA LYS A 11 -36.05 -44.54 5.94
C LYS A 11 -35.87 -43.15 6.59
N PHE A 12 -36.06 -43.06 7.91
CA PHE A 12 -35.85 -41.85 8.66
C PHE A 12 -34.36 -41.45 8.70
N LEU A 13 -33.44 -42.43 8.88
CA LEU A 13 -32.02 -42.21 8.84
C LEU A 13 -31.56 -41.76 7.44
N PHE A 14 -32.12 -42.32 6.38
CA PHE A 14 -31.83 -41.92 5.00
C PHE A 14 -32.38 -40.53 4.70
N GLY A 15 -33.51 -40.14 5.26
CA GLY A 15 -34.11 -38.79 5.16
C GLY A 15 -33.21 -37.75 5.83
N ILE A 16 -32.67 -38.04 7.03
CA ILE A 16 -31.74 -37.17 7.75
C ILE A 16 -30.42 -37.07 7.01
N LEU A 17 -29.86 -38.16 6.49
CA LEU A 17 -28.63 -38.17 5.69
C LEU A 17 -28.82 -37.37 4.40
N PHE A 18 -29.94 -37.45 3.73
CA PHE A 18 -30.27 -36.68 2.52
C PHE A 18 -30.44 -35.17 2.85
N LEU A 19 -31.04 -34.85 3.98
CA LEU A 19 -31.13 -33.47 4.46
C LEU A 19 -29.74 -32.88 4.82
N LEU A 20 -28.88 -33.70 5.42
CA LEU A 20 -27.49 -33.27 5.77
C LEU A 20 -26.62 -33.04 4.54
N VAL A 21 -26.76 -33.84 3.48
CA VAL A 21 -26.05 -33.70 2.21
C VAL A 21 -26.58 -32.46 1.44
N GLY A 22 -27.86 -32.15 1.56
CA GLY A 22 -28.44 -30.95 0.91
C GLY A 22 -27.98 -29.62 1.48
N THR A 23 -27.37 -29.59 2.67
CA THR A 23 -26.83 -28.37 3.30
C THR A 23 -25.37 -28.08 2.97
N LEU A 24 -24.70 -28.93 2.19
CA LEU A 24 -23.40 -28.63 1.58
C LEU A 24 -23.64 -27.66 0.40
N GLY A 25 -24.25 -26.52 0.68
CA GLY A 25 -24.30 -25.40 -0.23
C GLY A 25 -22.86 -24.97 -0.49
N PHE A 26 -22.41 -25.15 -1.73
CA PHE A 26 -21.16 -24.57 -2.18
C PHE A 26 -21.24 -23.07 -1.92
N ALA A 27 -20.43 -22.57 -0.99
CA ALA A 27 -20.18 -21.16 -0.88
C ALA A 27 -19.46 -20.76 -2.18
N GLN A 28 -20.23 -20.36 -3.20
CA GLN A 28 -19.65 -19.77 -4.40
C GLN A 28 -19.14 -18.39 -4.02
N LEU A 29 -17.84 -18.18 -4.17
CA LEU A 29 -17.28 -16.83 -4.10
C LEU A 29 -17.99 -15.95 -5.14
N ASN A 30 -18.54 -14.83 -4.68
CA ASN A 30 -19.23 -13.91 -5.56
C ASN A 30 -18.21 -12.97 -6.23
N ILE A 31 -17.42 -13.51 -7.16
CA ILE A 31 -16.44 -12.76 -7.95
C ILE A 31 -17.23 -11.97 -9.01
N PRO A 32 -16.97 -10.67 -9.17
CA PRO A 32 -17.58 -9.88 -10.23
C PRO A 32 -17.22 -10.44 -11.62
N ASP A 33 -18.20 -10.40 -12.52
CA ASP A 33 -17.97 -10.78 -13.91
C ASP A 33 -16.82 -9.96 -14.52
N LYS A 34 -16.00 -10.63 -15.33
CA LYS A 34 -14.95 -9.96 -16.09
C LYS A 34 -15.55 -8.88 -16.99
N PRO A 35 -15.14 -7.61 -16.86
CA PRO A 35 -15.66 -6.54 -17.69
C PRO A 35 -15.44 -6.81 -19.18
N SER A 36 -16.40 -6.48 -20.02
CA SER A 36 -16.29 -6.63 -21.48
C SER A 36 -15.14 -5.80 -22.05
N LYS A 37 -14.81 -4.67 -21.42
CA LYS A 37 -13.58 -3.91 -21.65
C LYS A 37 -12.67 -4.13 -20.44
N GLU A 38 -11.60 -4.87 -20.66
CA GLU A 38 -10.63 -5.15 -19.63
C GLU A 38 -9.98 -3.87 -19.10
N THR A 39 -9.92 -3.74 -17.79
CA THR A 39 -9.39 -2.56 -17.11
C THR A 39 -8.35 -2.98 -16.07
N SER A 40 -7.29 -2.18 -15.95
CA SER A 40 -6.31 -2.36 -14.88
C SER A 40 -6.78 -1.85 -13.52
N VAL A 41 -7.90 -1.10 -13.46
CA VAL A 41 -8.47 -0.60 -12.21
C VAL A 41 -9.98 -0.85 -12.20
N TYR A 42 -10.42 -1.72 -11.30
CA TYR A 42 -11.84 -1.97 -10.98
C TYR A 42 -12.16 -1.37 -9.60
N ASP A 43 -12.78 -0.21 -9.58
CA ASP A 43 -13.11 0.49 -8.33
C ASP A 43 -14.58 0.28 -7.92
N GLY A 44 -14.92 -0.93 -7.52
CA GLY A 44 -16.26 -1.30 -7.03
C GLY A 44 -16.61 -0.70 -5.65
N ALA A 45 -15.61 -0.28 -4.88
CA ALA A 45 -15.82 0.35 -3.57
C ALA A 45 -15.90 1.87 -3.62
N ASN A 46 -15.71 2.48 -4.80
CA ASN A 46 -15.66 3.93 -4.99
C ASN A 46 -14.70 4.61 -4.00
N VAL A 47 -13.45 4.17 -3.97
CA VAL A 47 -12.39 4.72 -3.12
C VAL A 47 -11.52 5.73 -3.86
N LEU A 48 -11.64 5.78 -5.18
CA LEU A 48 -10.86 6.65 -6.06
C LEU A 48 -11.77 7.69 -6.72
N SER A 49 -11.28 8.89 -6.88
CA SER A 49 -11.88 9.86 -7.80
C SER A 49 -11.64 9.44 -9.24
N THR A 50 -12.41 10.00 -10.18
CA THR A 50 -12.23 9.72 -11.61
C THR A 50 -10.81 10.04 -12.09
N ALA A 51 -10.21 11.14 -11.61
CA ALA A 51 -8.86 11.53 -11.97
C ALA A 51 -7.81 10.53 -11.45
N GLU A 52 -7.94 10.06 -10.21
CA GLU A 52 -7.06 9.06 -9.60
C GLU A 52 -7.18 7.70 -10.30
N ASN A 53 -8.40 7.26 -10.59
CA ASN A 53 -8.64 6.02 -11.34
C ASN A 53 -7.96 6.08 -12.72
N ASN A 54 -8.16 7.18 -13.46
CA ASN A 54 -7.53 7.37 -14.77
C ASN A 54 -5.99 7.39 -14.68
N ALA A 55 -5.43 8.03 -13.66
CA ALA A 55 -3.98 8.10 -13.46
C ALA A 55 -3.38 6.71 -13.20
N LEU A 56 -3.98 5.93 -12.29
CA LEU A 56 -3.58 4.55 -12.02
C LEU A 56 -3.73 3.67 -13.27
N THR A 57 -4.86 3.77 -13.96
CA THR A 57 -5.12 3.01 -15.20
C THR A 57 -4.03 3.27 -16.24
N GLN A 58 -3.71 4.53 -16.52
CA GLN A 58 -2.67 4.90 -17.49
C GLN A 58 -1.28 4.38 -17.09
N LYS A 59 -0.94 4.48 -15.79
CA LYS A 59 0.32 3.96 -15.24
C LYS A 59 0.44 2.46 -15.46
N LEU A 60 -0.59 1.70 -15.09
CA LEU A 60 -0.58 0.24 -15.14
C LEU A 60 -0.62 -0.31 -16.56
N VAL A 61 -1.41 0.32 -17.44
CA VAL A 61 -1.43 -0.03 -18.87
C VAL A 61 -0.07 0.22 -19.51
N ARG A 62 0.53 1.38 -19.29
CA ARG A 62 1.87 1.68 -19.81
C ARG A 62 2.92 0.69 -19.33
N TYR A 63 2.85 0.26 -18.07
CA TYR A 63 3.75 -0.75 -17.53
C TYR A 63 3.54 -2.10 -18.22
N ALA A 64 2.30 -2.54 -18.38
CA ALA A 64 1.99 -3.79 -19.07
C ALA A 64 2.44 -3.79 -20.53
N ASP A 65 2.26 -2.68 -21.23
CA ASP A 65 2.69 -2.52 -22.64
C ASP A 65 4.21 -2.63 -22.80
N THR A 66 4.99 -2.23 -21.79
CA THR A 66 6.46 -2.24 -21.87
C THR A 66 7.10 -3.52 -21.32
N THR A 67 6.47 -4.18 -20.35
CA THR A 67 7.05 -5.34 -19.65
C THR A 67 6.29 -6.64 -19.86
N SER A 68 5.09 -6.56 -20.44
CA SER A 68 4.12 -7.66 -20.50
C SER A 68 3.57 -8.12 -19.15
N THR A 69 4.04 -7.55 -18.02
CA THR A 69 3.55 -7.88 -16.67
C THR A 69 2.27 -7.10 -16.38
N GLN A 70 1.22 -7.80 -16.00
CA GLN A 70 -0.08 -7.19 -15.74
C GLN A 70 -0.31 -6.97 -14.25
N ILE A 71 -0.58 -5.73 -13.86
CA ILE A 71 -0.97 -5.37 -12.49
C ILE A 71 -2.41 -4.85 -12.56
N VAL A 72 -3.29 -5.47 -11.81
CA VAL A 72 -4.70 -5.08 -11.69
C VAL A 72 -5.00 -4.67 -10.27
N ILE A 73 -5.72 -3.56 -10.11
CA ILE A 73 -6.28 -3.12 -8.85
C ILE A 73 -7.78 -3.40 -8.85
N ALA A 74 -8.26 -4.11 -7.84
CA ALA A 74 -9.68 -4.32 -7.61
C ALA A 74 -10.06 -3.80 -6.22
N THR A 75 -11.11 -3.00 -6.13
CA THR A 75 -11.67 -2.58 -4.85
C THR A 75 -13.10 -3.05 -4.70
N ILE A 76 -13.44 -3.55 -3.50
CA ILE A 76 -14.79 -4.01 -3.16
C ILE A 76 -15.28 -3.40 -1.85
N PRO A 77 -16.60 -3.27 -1.68
CA PRO A 77 -17.15 -2.79 -0.42
C PRO A 77 -16.82 -3.69 0.77
N THR A 78 -16.95 -5.02 0.59
CA THR A 78 -16.74 -6.02 1.65
C THR A 78 -16.52 -7.41 1.05
N LEU A 79 -15.80 -8.25 1.80
CA LEU A 79 -15.56 -9.66 1.50
C LEU A 79 -16.74 -10.56 1.91
N ASN A 80 -17.74 -10.05 2.65
CA ASN A 80 -18.86 -10.82 3.20
C ASN A 80 -18.43 -12.04 4.04
N GLY A 81 -17.28 -11.97 4.71
CA GLY A 81 -16.74 -13.05 5.54
C GLY A 81 -15.79 -14.00 4.83
N GLU A 82 -15.56 -13.83 3.53
CA GLU A 82 -14.60 -14.62 2.78
C GLU A 82 -13.16 -14.27 3.15
N HIS A 83 -12.25 -15.25 2.99
CA HIS A 83 -10.83 -15.03 3.23
C HIS A 83 -10.21 -14.26 2.04
N ILE A 84 -9.65 -13.09 2.31
CA ILE A 84 -9.17 -12.18 1.25
C ILE A 84 -8.14 -12.79 0.31
N GLY A 85 -7.22 -13.61 0.82
CA GLY A 85 -6.19 -14.26 -0.01
C GLY A 85 -6.78 -15.25 -1.00
N THR A 86 -7.70 -16.11 -0.55
CA THR A 86 -8.41 -17.07 -1.43
C THR A 86 -9.25 -16.32 -2.44
N TYR A 87 -10.00 -15.32 -1.99
CA TYR A 87 -10.84 -14.49 -2.86
C TYR A 87 -10.02 -13.78 -3.95
N ALA A 88 -8.85 -13.23 -3.59
CA ALA A 88 -7.97 -12.55 -4.54
C ALA A 88 -7.38 -13.52 -5.57
N ALA A 89 -6.91 -14.70 -5.13
CA ALA A 89 -6.35 -15.71 -6.03
C ALA A 89 -7.38 -16.23 -7.03
N GLU A 90 -8.59 -16.57 -6.55
CA GLU A 90 -9.68 -17.03 -7.41
C GLU A 90 -10.18 -15.94 -8.36
N TRP A 91 -10.23 -14.69 -7.91
CA TRP A 91 -10.57 -13.56 -8.79
C TRP A 91 -9.54 -13.39 -9.89
N ALA A 92 -8.25 -13.36 -9.52
CA ALA A 92 -7.17 -13.22 -10.48
C ALA A 92 -7.18 -14.34 -11.54
N GLN A 93 -7.44 -15.57 -11.09
CA GLN A 93 -7.61 -16.75 -11.96
C GLN A 93 -8.85 -16.63 -12.85
N ALA A 94 -10.01 -16.25 -12.30
CA ALA A 94 -11.27 -16.13 -13.05
C ALA A 94 -11.19 -15.05 -14.15
N TRP A 95 -10.49 -13.95 -13.88
CA TRP A 95 -10.27 -12.92 -14.90
C TRP A 95 -9.11 -13.24 -15.83
N GLY A 96 -8.26 -14.23 -15.51
CA GLY A 96 -7.09 -14.62 -16.29
C GLY A 96 -6.03 -13.53 -16.36
N ILE A 97 -5.76 -12.87 -15.21
CA ILE A 97 -4.78 -11.77 -15.14
C ILE A 97 -3.37 -12.33 -15.40
N GLY A 98 -2.60 -11.66 -16.26
CA GLY A 98 -1.29 -12.13 -16.70
C GLY A 98 -1.36 -12.80 -18.08
N GLN A 99 -0.22 -13.25 -18.56
CA GLN A 99 -0.13 -13.93 -19.85
C GLN A 99 -0.11 -15.44 -19.65
N ASP A 100 -0.81 -16.18 -20.54
CA ASP A 100 -0.79 -17.62 -20.58
C ASP A 100 0.65 -18.15 -20.71
N GLY A 101 0.99 -19.14 -19.88
CA GLY A 101 2.32 -19.74 -19.83
C GLY A 101 3.44 -18.86 -19.27
N LYS A 102 3.18 -17.57 -18.98
CA LYS A 102 4.12 -16.70 -18.25
C LYS A 102 3.67 -16.43 -16.83
N ASP A 103 2.37 -16.49 -16.56
CA ASP A 103 1.77 -16.30 -15.24
C ASP A 103 2.27 -15.02 -14.51
N ASN A 104 2.50 -13.95 -15.30
CA ASN A 104 3.13 -12.72 -14.88
C ASN A 104 2.11 -11.65 -14.46
N GLY A 105 1.09 -12.06 -13.72
CA GLY A 105 0.01 -11.22 -13.24
C GLY A 105 0.11 -10.87 -11.76
N PHE A 106 -0.45 -9.71 -11.40
CA PHE A 106 -0.69 -9.29 -10.01
C PHE A 106 -2.12 -8.78 -9.84
N LEU A 107 -2.78 -9.19 -8.76
CA LEU A 107 -4.03 -8.58 -8.34
C LEU A 107 -3.88 -7.95 -6.96
N ILE A 108 -4.10 -6.65 -6.87
CA ILE A 108 -4.20 -5.91 -5.61
C ILE A 108 -5.67 -5.80 -5.27
N LEU A 109 -6.14 -6.57 -4.28
CA LEU A 109 -7.52 -6.56 -3.82
C LEU A 109 -7.65 -5.75 -2.53
N LEU A 110 -8.53 -4.74 -2.54
CA LEU A 110 -8.84 -3.91 -1.38
C LEU A 110 -10.31 -4.11 -0.98
N ALA A 111 -10.55 -4.52 0.26
CA ALA A 111 -11.88 -4.62 0.87
C ALA A 111 -12.08 -3.47 1.88
N LYS A 112 -12.88 -2.46 1.47
CA LYS A 112 -12.97 -1.18 2.17
C LYS A 112 -13.52 -1.29 3.60
N LYS A 113 -14.66 -1.98 3.77
CA LYS A 113 -15.30 -2.12 5.09
C LYS A 113 -14.54 -3.05 6.02
N ASP A 114 -13.91 -4.09 5.46
CA ASP A 114 -13.13 -5.06 6.21
C ASP A 114 -11.75 -4.53 6.56
N ARG A 115 -11.36 -3.40 5.96
CA ARG A 115 -10.04 -2.79 6.12
C ARG A 115 -8.91 -3.78 5.82
N GLN A 116 -9.05 -4.51 4.76
CA GLN A 116 -8.09 -5.52 4.34
C GLN A 116 -7.61 -5.26 2.92
N ILE A 117 -6.34 -5.53 2.71
CA ILE A 117 -5.71 -5.55 1.40
C ILE A 117 -4.94 -6.84 1.22
N PHE A 118 -4.91 -7.35 0.00
CA PHE A 118 -4.09 -8.49 -0.39
C PHE A 118 -3.51 -8.26 -1.77
N ILE A 119 -2.25 -8.64 -1.96
CA ILE A 119 -1.59 -8.69 -3.27
C ILE A 119 -1.42 -10.16 -3.61
N ALA A 120 -2.18 -10.64 -4.58
CA ALA A 120 -2.01 -11.98 -5.14
C ALA A 120 -0.98 -11.92 -6.27
N THR A 121 -0.07 -12.90 -6.29
CA THR A 121 1.02 -13.02 -7.25
C THR A 121 0.79 -14.22 -8.15
N GLY A 122 0.99 -14.05 -9.46
CA GLY A 122 0.99 -15.15 -10.41
C GLY A 122 2.26 -15.99 -10.29
N TYR A 123 2.18 -17.27 -10.66
CA TYR A 123 3.31 -18.22 -10.53
C TYR A 123 4.61 -17.72 -11.16
N GLY A 124 4.56 -17.06 -12.31
CA GLY A 124 5.75 -16.55 -12.99
C GLY A 124 6.40 -15.34 -12.34
N THR A 125 5.78 -14.78 -11.29
CA THR A 125 6.32 -13.63 -10.55
C THR A 125 6.92 -14.00 -9.19
N GLU A 126 6.71 -15.23 -8.72
CA GLU A 126 7.11 -15.67 -7.37
C GLU A 126 8.63 -15.65 -7.16
N GLU A 127 9.41 -15.85 -8.22
CA GLU A 127 10.88 -15.76 -8.16
C GLU A 127 11.36 -14.36 -7.75
N PHE A 128 10.68 -13.32 -8.22
CA PHE A 128 11.02 -11.92 -7.93
C PHE A 128 10.22 -11.36 -6.77
N MET A 129 8.94 -11.68 -6.71
CA MET A 129 7.99 -11.19 -5.73
C MET A 129 7.61 -12.29 -4.75
N THR A 130 8.49 -12.55 -3.77
CA THR A 130 8.22 -13.51 -2.70
C THR A 130 7.14 -12.97 -1.75
N ASP A 131 6.47 -13.86 -0.99
CA ASP A 131 5.49 -13.46 0.04
C ASP A 131 6.09 -12.48 1.06
N ALA A 132 7.36 -12.65 1.42
CA ALA A 132 8.06 -11.75 2.34
C ALA A 132 8.25 -10.34 1.74
N THR A 133 8.63 -10.25 0.47
CA THR A 133 8.74 -8.98 -0.26
C THR A 133 7.37 -8.33 -0.41
N THR A 134 6.36 -9.10 -0.78
CA THR A 134 4.97 -8.65 -0.89
C THR A 134 4.46 -8.12 0.45
N LYS A 135 4.73 -8.83 1.54
CA LYS A 135 4.39 -8.40 2.90
C LYS A 135 5.07 -7.08 3.28
N THR A 136 6.33 -6.90 2.91
CA THR A 136 7.07 -5.66 3.13
C THR A 136 6.43 -4.49 2.40
N ILE A 137 6.04 -4.66 1.14
CA ILE A 137 5.33 -3.62 0.37
C ILE A 137 4.00 -3.27 1.04
N VAL A 138 3.22 -4.28 1.43
CA VAL A 138 1.94 -4.04 2.12
C VAL A 138 2.16 -3.24 3.39
N ASP A 139 3.04 -3.70 4.29
CA ASP A 139 3.19 -3.13 5.63
C ASP A 139 3.89 -1.77 5.65
N GLN A 140 4.91 -1.58 4.79
CA GLN A 140 5.77 -0.40 4.84
C GLN A 140 5.38 0.67 3.83
N VAL A 141 4.72 0.30 2.72
CA VAL A 141 4.37 1.24 1.65
C VAL A 141 2.88 1.53 1.64
N ILE A 142 2.02 0.49 1.62
CA ILE A 142 0.59 0.68 1.39
C ILE A 142 -0.15 1.06 2.68
N LEU A 143 0.01 0.26 3.74
CA LEU A 143 -0.78 0.43 4.97
C LEU A 143 -0.57 1.77 5.68
N PRO A 144 0.62 2.39 5.70
CA PRO A 144 0.79 3.73 6.28
C PRO A 144 -0.08 4.78 5.59
N GLU A 145 -0.16 4.73 4.26
CA GLU A 145 -1.00 5.63 3.48
C GLU A 145 -2.50 5.41 3.72
N PHE A 146 -2.92 4.15 3.85
CA PHE A 146 -4.31 3.81 4.17
C PHE A 146 -4.71 4.28 5.57
N ARG A 147 -3.82 4.15 6.55
CA ARG A 147 -4.02 4.69 7.90
C ARG A 147 -4.11 6.22 7.91
N SER A 148 -3.42 6.89 7.01
CA SER A 148 -3.53 8.35 6.82
C SER A 148 -4.79 8.77 6.06
N GLY A 149 -5.57 7.81 5.56
CA GLY A 149 -6.82 8.05 4.83
C GLY A 149 -6.66 8.18 3.31
N SER A 150 -5.44 7.96 2.75
CA SER A 150 -5.20 8.08 1.31
C SER A 150 -5.10 6.72 0.62
N TYR A 151 -6.22 6.24 0.10
CA TYR A 151 -6.23 5.00 -0.70
C TYR A 151 -5.43 5.15 -1.99
N TYR A 152 -5.62 6.28 -2.68
CA TYR A 152 -4.90 6.54 -3.93
C TYR A 152 -3.39 6.47 -3.76
N ARG A 153 -2.82 7.19 -2.77
CA ARG A 153 -1.36 7.19 -2.55
C ARG A 153 -0.84 5.81 -2.20
N GLY A 154 -1.55 5.07 -1.35
CA GLY A 154 -1.14 3.71 -1.02
C GLY A 154 -1.14 2.78 -2.23
N LEU A 155 -2.14 2.85 -3.10
CA LEU A 155 -2.20 2.06 -4.32
C LEU A 155 -1.16 2.50 -5.35
N ASP A 156 -0.94 3.81 -5.49
CA ASP A 156 0.06 4.35 -6.41
C ASP A 156 1.48 3.98 -6.01
N GLN A 157 1.83 4.18 -4.73
CA GLN A 157 3.15 3.81 -4.20
C GLN A 157 3.34 2.29 -4.17
N GLY A 158 2.30 1.53 -3.81
CA GLY A 158 2.34 0.07 -3.81
C GLY A 158 2.59 -0.52 -5.20
N THR A 159 1.91 0.00 -6.22
CA THR A 159 2.16 -0.41 -7.61
C THR A 159 3.56 0.00 -8.10
N THR A 160 4.05 1.17 -7.69
CA THR A 160 5.44 1.59 -7.97
C THR A 160 6.44 0.60 -7.33
N ALA A 161 6.23 0.22 -6.07
CA ALA A 161 7.08 -0.73 -5.37
C ALA A 161 7.10 -2.11 -6.07
N ILE A 162 5.93 -2.61 -6.51
CA ILE A 162 5.86 -3.85 -7.29
C ILE A 162 6.71 -3.72 -8.58
N MET A 163 6.57 -2.62 -9.32
CA MET A 163 7.36 -2.37 -10.53
C MET A 163 8.87 -2.31 -10.23
N GLN A 164 9.26 -1.73 -9.11
CA GLN A 164 10.68 -1.68 -8.68
C GLN A 164 11.23 -3.06 -8.33
N VAL A 165 10.44 -3.91 -7.64
CA VAL A 165 10.84 -5.30 -7.37
C VAL A 165 11.06 -6.06 -8.67
N MET A 166 10.12 -5.97 -9.60
CA MET A 166 10.22 -6.64 -10.89
C MET A 166 11.42 -6.17 -11.73
N ASN A 167 11.86 -4.93 -11.52
CA ASN A 167 13.05 -4.36 -12.16
C ASN A 167 14.35 -4.53 -11.34
N GLY A 168 14.29 -5.16 -10.16
CA GLY A 168 15.44 -5.36 -9.28
C GLY A 168 15.96 -4.08 -8.61
N THR A 169 15.14 -3.03 -8.51
CA THR A 169 15.52 -1.71 -7.96
C THR A 169 14.83 -1.36 -6.63
N PHE A 170 14.03 -2.27 -6.08
CA PHE A 170 13.33 -2.05 -4.83
C PHE A 170 14.27 -2.10 -3.62
N ASP A 171 14.26 -1.05 -2.80
CA ASP A 171 15.00 -0.99 -1.53
C ASP A 171 14.02 -0.81 -0.36
N ALA A 172 13.79 -1.88 0.38
CA ALA A 172 12.91 -1.89 1.54
C ALA A 172 13.32 -0.89 2.64
N ASN A 173 14.63 -0.57 2.73
CA ASN A 173 15.11 0.37 3.74
C ASN A 173 14.83 1.84 3.39
N GLN A 174 14.57 2.14 2.13
CA GLN A 174 14.20 3.49 1.68
C GLN A 174 12.69 3.72 1.75
N SER A 175 11.87 2.69 1.55
CA SER A 175 10.42 2.80 1.50
C SER A 175 9.78 3.28 2.81
N GLY A 176 10.45 3.08 3.95
CA GLY A 176 10.00 3.59 5.27
C GLY A 176 10.48 5.00 5.62
N ARG A 177 11.33 5.63 4.80
CA ARG A 177 11.92 6.95 5.10
C ARG A 177 11.16 8.14 4.54
N ASP A 178 10.30 7.93 3.57
CA ASP A 178 9.43 8.96 2.99
C ASP A 178 8.10 9.17 3.75
N LEU A 179 7.95 8.59 4.93
CA LEU A 179 7.02 9.10 5.91
C LEU A 179 7.55 10.49 6.27
N GLY A 180 7.05 11.52 5.61
CA GLY A 180 7.42 12.92 5.77
C GLY A 180 7.47 13.36 7.24
N PHE A 181 8.39 12.76 7.99
CA PHE A 181 8.75 13.17 9.33
C PHE A 181 9.44 14.52 9.20
N ASN A 182 8.61 15.55 9.22
CA ASN A 182 9.11 16.92 9.30
C ASN A 182 9.64 17.12 10.73
N PRO A 183 10.94 17.10 10.97
CA PRO A 183 11.50 17.28 12.31
C PRO A 183 11.30 18.72 12.82
N PHE A 184 10.88 19.62 11.94
CA PHE A 184 10.73 21.04 12.24
C PHE A 184 9.87 21.32 13.48
N PRO A 185 8.65 20.75 13.65
CA PRO A 185 7.86 20.99 14.87
C PRO A 185 8.55 20.46 16.13
N ILE A 186 9.28 19.34 16.06
CA ILE A 186 10.01 18.81 17.22
C ILE A 186 11.19 19.73 17.59
N ILE A 187 11.91 20.22 16.59
CA ILE A 187 13.01 21.18 16.79
C ILE A 187 12.47 22.46 17.45
N VAL A 188 11.32 22.97 17.00
CA VAL A 188 10.71 24.15 17.60
C VAL A 188 10.33 23.90 19.06
N VAL A 189 9.69 22.76 19.38
CA VAL A 189 9.36 22.39 20.77
C VAL A 189 10.62 22.26 21.63
N PHE A 190 11.69 21.68 21.09
CA PHE A 190 12.96 21.52 21.78
C PHE A 190 13.63 22.88 22.06
N ILE A 191 13.59 23.82 21.11
CA ILE A 191 14.10 25.19 21.30
C ILE A 191 13.29 25.91 22.38
N ILE A 192 11.96 25.82 22.36
CA ILE A 192 11.10 26.41 23.40
C ILE A 192 11.44 25.83 24.77
N PHE A 193 11.64 24.51 24.86
CA PHE A 193 12.03 23.83 26.09
C PHE A 193 13.37 24.34 26.64
N ILE A 194 14.38 24.50 25.77
CA ILE A 194 15.69 25.08 26.15
C ILE A 194 15.53 26.51 26.64
N VAL A 195 14.75 27.34 25.96
CA VAL A 195 14.49 28.72 26.38
C VAL A 195 13.83 28.81 27.78
N ILE A 196 12.89 27.89 28.03
CA ILE A 196 12.23 27.79 29.36
C ILE A 196 13.26 27.41 30.44
N ILE A 197 14.12 26.40 30.17
CA ILE A 197 15.16 26.00 31.12
C ILE A 197 16.12 27.13 31.40
N ILE A 198 16.61 27.84 30.37
CA ILE A 198 17.50 28.98 30.54
C ILE A 198 16.81 30.10 31.36
N SER A 199 15.51 30.37 31.14
CA SER A 199 14.71 31.35 31.90
C SER A 199 14.58 30.96 33.35
N ILE A 200 14.39 29.67 33.67
CA ILE A 200 14.30 29.18 35.05
C ILE A 200 15.65 29.34 35.78
N ILE A 201 16.75 28.97 35.11
CA ILE A 201 18.10 29.09 35.67
C ILE A 201 18.46 30.55 35.91
N LYS A 202 18.09 31.44 34.98
CA LYS A 202 18.36 32.89 35.12
C LYS A 202 17.53 33.53 36.22
N LYS A 203 16.31 33.04 36.51
CA LYS A 203 15.44 33.55 37.59
C LYS A 203 15.96 33.13 38.96
N ASN A 204 16.71 32.02 39.06
CA ASN A 204 17.24 31.54 40.36
C ASN A 204 18.58 32.21 40.76
N ASN A 205 19.19 33.04 39.87
CA ASN A 205 20.44 33.74 40.15
C ASN A 205 20.25 35.25 40.47
N GLY A 206 19.03 35.66 40.85
CA GLY A 206 18.70 37.00 41.27
C GLY A 206 18.76 37.19 42.79
N GLY A 207 19.96 37.11 43.39
CA GLY A 207 20.12 37.42 44.81
C GLY A 207 21.58 37.50 45.23
N GLY A 208 22.11 38.68 45.42
CA GLY A 208 23.33 38.90 46.20
C GLY A 208 24.44 39.62 45.42
N GLY A 209 24.65 40.90 45.74
CA GLY A 209 25.70 41.75 45.21
C GLY A 209 27.10 41.32 45.64
N GLY A 210 28.11 41.67 44.84
CA GLY A 210 29.54 41.51 45.15
C GLY A 210 30.43 41.87 43.98
N ARG A 211 31.07 42.99 44.12
CA ARG A 211 32.18 43.53 43.32
C ARG A 211 33.29 42.50 43.03
N GLY A 212 33.77 42.42 41.82
CA GLY A 212 35.09 41.83 41.57
C GLY A 212 35.20 41.05 40.26
N GLY A 213 35.94 41.64 39.30
CA GLY A 213 36.12 41.10 37.99
C GLY A 213 36.85 39.75 37.93
N ARG A 214 36.50 39.05 36.90
CA ARG A 214 37.40 38.21 36.10
C ARG A 214 36.56 37.69 34.93
N ARG A 215 36.88 38.18 33.75
CA ARG A 215 36.39 37.61 32.49
C ARG A 215 37.00 36.23 32.35
N ASN A 216 36.18 35.19 32.55
CA ASN A 216 36.57 33.84 32.17
C ASN A 216 36.34 33.68 30.67
N GLY A 217 37.41 33.35 29.93
CA GLY A 217 37.46 33.24 28.48
C GLY A 217 36.66 32.03 27.89
N ALA A 218 35.75 31.44 28.68
CA ALA A 218 34.91 30.38 28.20
C ALA A 218 33.65 30.88 27.47
N ASP A 219 33.10 32.03 27.87
CA ASP A 219 31.87 32.59 27.27
C ASP A 219 32.11 33.09 25.84
N THR A 220 33.34 33.54 25.54
CA THR A 220 33.68 34.03 24.20
C THR A 220 33.91 32.92 23.21
N LEU A 221 34.22 31.70 23.66
CA LEU A 221 34.41 30.54 22.77
C LEU A 221 33.07 29.93 22.31
N PHE A 222 32.06 29.95 23.19
CA PHE A 222 30.71 29.51 22.83
C PHE A 222 30.01 30.44 21.84
N ASP A 223 30.15 31.78 22.02
CA ASP A 223 29.64 32.74 21.05
C ASP A 223 30.33 32.68 19.70
N ALA A 224 31.66 32.40 19.65
CA ALA A 224 32.37 32.26 18.42
C ALA A 224 32.05 30.96 17.65
N ILE A 225 31.75 29.88 18.36
CA ILE A 225 31.41 28.59 17.73
C ILE A 225 29.98 28.64 17.16
N ILE A 226 29.03 29.24 17.84
CA ILE A 226 27.65 29.33 17.36
C ILE A 226 27.56 30.26 16.14
N LEU A 227 28.28 31.39 16.15
CA LEU A 227 28.24 32.34 15.02
C LEU A 227 28.99 31.81 13.79
N SER A 228 30.06 30.99 13.95
CA SER A 228 30.82 30.47 12.84
C SER A 228 30.13 29.28 12.13
N SER A 229 29.27 28.54 12.83
CA SER A 229 28.54 27.38 12.25
C SER A 229 27.26 27.77 11.51
N LEU A 230 26.66 28.93 11.87
CA LEU A 230 25.44 29.42 11.19
C LEU A 230 25.73 30.18 9.88
N GLY A 231 26.97 30.63 9.65
CA GLY A 231 27.29 31.48 8.50
C GLY A 231 27.72 30.77 7.23
N ARG A 232 27.84 29.45 7.21
CA ARG A 232 28.48 28.74 6.07
C ARG A 232 27.58 27.74 5.33
N GLY A 233 26.29 27.70 5.60
CA GLY A 233 25.40 26.70 4.99
C GLY A 233 24.14 27.24 4.32
N MET A 234 23.89 28.54 4.26
CA MET A 234 22.56 29.02 3.88
C MET A 234 22.44 29.91 2.65
N PHE A 235 23.55 30.15 1.92
CA PHE A 235 23.45 30.88 0.65
C PHE A 235 24.43 30.31 -0.37
N GLY A 236 23.94 29.55 -1.31
CA GLY A 236 24.73 29.13 -2.44
C GLY A 236 24.00 28.20 -3.41
N GLY A 237 23.45 28.77 -4.49
CA GLY A 237 23.38 28.12 -5.76
C GLY A 237 21.99 27.81 -6.27
N GLY A 238 21.37 28.76 -6.93
CA GLY A 238 20.29 28.53 -7.87
C GLY A 238 20.81 27.80 -9.12
N SER A 239 19.95 26.98 -9.71
CA SER A 239 19.99 26.69 -11.13
C SER A 239 18.57 26.44 -11.61
N SER A 240 18.09 27.32 -12.40
CA SER A 240 16.90 27.28 -13.19
C SER A 240 17.02 26.19 -14.27
N GLY A 241 16.00 25.34 -14.40
CA GLY A 241 15.81 24.45 -15.52
C GLY A 241 14.32 24.34 -15.80
N GLY A 242 13.76 25.28 -16.53
CA GLY A 242 12.43 25.20 -17.05
C GLY A 242 12.37 24.16 -18.16
N PHE A 243 11.38 23.28 -18.11
CA PHE A 243 10.88 22.57 -19.27
C PHE A 243 9.38 22.80 -19.36
N GLY A 244 9.01 23.76 -20.16
CA GLY A 244 7.71 23.86 -20.76
C GLY A 244 7.61 22.83 -21.88
N GLY A 245 6.48 22.15 -21.95
CA GLY A 245 6.15 21.20 -23.01
C GLY A 245 4.69 20.83 -22.89
N SER A 246 3.81 21.72 -23.31
CA SER A 246 2.43 21.47 -23.60
C SER A 246 2.33 20.53 -24.80
N SER A 247 1.64 19.41 -24.66
CA SER A 247 0.85 18.87 -25.77
C SER A 247 -0.33 18.08 -25.20
N GLY A 248 -1.52 18.63 -25.38
CA GLY A 248 -2.76 17.96 -25.13
C GLY A 248 -2.90 16.75 -26.05
N GLY A 249 -2.95 15.57 -25.47
CA GLY A 249 -3.38 14.34 -26.09
C GLY A 249 -4.62 13.85 -25.38
N SER A 250 -5.76 13.95 -26.05
CA SER A 250 -6.99 13.27 -25.64
C SER A 250 -6.75 11.77 -25.68
N PHE A 251 -6.54 11.15 -24.52
CA PHE A 251 -6.43 9.70 -24.44
C PHE A 251 -7.78 9.11 -24.04
N GLY A 252 -8.44 8.55 -25.03
CA GLY A 252 -9.58 7.66 -24.84
C GLY A 252 -9.15 6.45 -24.00
N GLY A 253 -10.01 6.07 -23.04
CA GLY A 253 -9.83 5.02 -22.06
C GLY A 253 -9.03 3.83 -22.56
N GLY A 254 -7.78 3.70 -22.10
CA GLY A 254 -6.91 2.59 -22.39
C GLY A 254 -7.28 1.37 -21.54
N GLY A 255 -7.73 0.30 -22.19
CA GLY A 255 -7.64 -1.05 -21.66
C GLY A 255 -6.26 -1.60 -22.04
N PHE A 256 -5.87 -2.74 -21.43
CA PHE A 256 -4.68 -3.46 -21.86
C PHE A 256 -4.78 -3.78 -23.36
N GLY A 257 -3.76 -3.41 -24.14
CA GLY A 257 -3.77 -3.59 -25.60
C GLY A 257 -3.81 -5.03 -26.10
N GLY A 258 -3.60 -6.01 -25.19
CA GLY A 258 -3.62 -7.44 -25.50
C GLY A 258 -4.61 -8.27 -24.68
N GLY A 259 -5.42 -7.65 -23.84
CA GLY A 259 -6.33 -8.38 -22.96
C GLY A 259 -5.65 -9.13 -21.80
N PHE A 260 -6.48 -9.73 -20.93
CA PHE A 260 -6.00 -10.69 -19.93
C PHE A 260 -5.73 -12.03 -20.61
N GLY A 261 -4.50 -12.51 -20.48
CA GLY A 261 -3.99 -13.63 -21.26
C GLY A 261 -4.20 -15.01 -20.66
N GLY A 262 -4.79 -15.14 -19.48
CA GLY A 262 -5.02 -16.47 -18.87
C GLY A 262 -3.92 -16.93 -17.91
N GLY A 263 -3.23 -16.01 -17.23
CA GLY A 263 -2.21 -16.34 -16.24
C GLY A 263 -2.74 -17.12 -15.04
N GLY A 264 -1.94 -18.04 -14.48
CA GLY A 264 -2.25 -18.87 -13.32
C GLY A 264 -1.87 -18.26 -11.99
N PHE A 265 -2.67 -18.48 -10.94
CA PHE A 265 -2.43 -18.05 -9.56
C PHE A 265 -2.57 -19.22 -8.59
N GLY A 266 -1.55 -19.37 -7.69
CA GLY A 266 -1.51 -20.47 -6.71
C GLY A 266 -1.82 -20.05 -5.28
N GLY A 267 -2.28 -18.81 -5.07
CA GLY A 267 -2.52 -18.27 -3.74
C GLY A 267 -1.28 -17.68 -3.06
N GLY A 268 -0.17 -17.53 -3.79
CA GLY A 268 1.00 -16.74 -3.36
C GLY A 268 0.63 -15.28 -3.17
N GLY A 269 1.41 -14.57 -2.34
CA GLY A 269 1.19 -13.18 -2.04
C GLY A 269 1.09 -12.86 -0.56
N ALA A 270 0.73 -11.65 -0.21
CA ALA A 270 0.58 -11.23 1.18
C ALA A 270 -0.47 -10.16 1.34
N GLY A 271 -1.04 -10.09 2.54
CA GLY A 271 -2.05 -9.11 2.89
C GLY A 271 -1.79 -8.42 4.22
N GLY A 272 -2.64 -7.45 4.52
CA GLY A 272 -2.62 -6.73 5.79
C GLY A 272 -3.93 -6.00 6.05
N SER A 273 -4.03 -5.38 7.23
CA SER A 273 -5.17 -4.60 7.66
C SER A 273 -4.74 -3.26 8.27
N TRP A 274 -5.61 -2.26 8.23
CA TRP A 274 -5.36 -0.92 8.75
C TRP A 274 -6.49 -0.38 9.63
#